data_cbf36c85b51b5f19de085486785341c8
#
_entry.id   cbf36c85b51b5f19de085486785341c8
#
_cell.length_a   1.000
_cell.length_b   1.000
_cell.length_c   1.000
_cell.angle_alpha   90.00
_cell.angle_beta   90.00
_cell.angle_gamma   90.00
#
_symmetry.space_group_name_H-M   'P 1'
#
loop_
_entity.id
_entity.type
_entity.pdbx_description
1 polymer ?
#
loop_
_entity_poly.entity_id
_entity_poly.type
_entity_poly.pdbx_seq_one_letter_code
_entity_poly.pdbx_strand_id
1 'polypeptide(L)'
;MVYIIRLMLIACVLFMGSCSQDQKVKDSQLALMKTTNPNPTVTAKNKGKDNAINIEKEVSSFDEIYDVAVVKGKKATLVVYKVKHMQRFKMKKIEKDLNKTLEEHYPKENFTVSSDYKVFLEAVRLVERKKNGTLSDKKAEKRLNEIVKMTGDMK
;
A
#
# COMPACT_ATOMS: atom_id res chain seq x y z
N MET A 1 -3.45 -43.30 40.41
CA MET A 1 -3.61 -41.86 40.45
C MET A 1 -2.42 -41.09 39.85
N VAL A 2 -1.19 -41.38 40.28
CA VAL A 2 0.03 -40.66 39.80
C VAL A 2 0.25 -40.80 38.29
N TYR A 3 -0.02 -41.92 37.67
CA TYR A 3 0.13 -42.11 36.20
C TYR A 3 -0.89 -41.33 35.39
N ILE A 4 -2.08 -41.13 35.90
CA ILE A 4 -3.13 -40.35 35.20
C ILE A 4 -2.73 -38.86 35.20
N ILE A 5 -2.19 -38.37 36.30
CA ILE A 5 -1.71 -36.98 36.42
C ILE A 5 -0.51 -36.74 35.47
N ARG A 6 0.41 -37.69 35.36
CA ARG A 6 1.55 -37.60 34.42
C ARG A 6 1.11 -37.63 32.97
N LEU A 7 0.13 -38.44 32.60
CA LEU A 7 -0.45 -38.48 31.25
C LEU A 7 -1.17 -37.19 30.92
N MET A 8 -1.90 -36.57 31.86
CA MET A 8 -2.56 -35.31 31.66
C MET A 8 -1.53 -34.13 31.46
N LEU A 9 -0.43 -34.16 32.21
CA LEU A 9 0.63 -33.16 32.06
C LEU A 9 1.32 -33.25 30.69
N ILE A 10 1.56 -34.46 30.18
CA ILE A 10 2.16 -34.67 28.85
C ILE A 10 1.20 -34.22 27.74
N ALA A 11 -0.12 -34.48 27.88
CA ALA A 11 -1.12 -34.02 26.95
C ALA A 11 -1.23 -32.48 26.89
N CYS A 12 -1.11 -31.78 28.03
CA CYS A 12 -1.12 -30.32 28.05
C CYS A 12 0.09 -29.68 27.35
N VAL A 13 1.27 -30.32 27.40
CA VAL A 13 2.48 -29.80 26.72
C VAL A 13 2.38 -29.93 25.20
N LEU A 14 1.66 -30.92 24.69
CA LEU A 14 1.47 -31.12 23.23
C LEU A 14 0.49 -30.12 22.59
N PHE A 15 -0.34 -29.43 23.37
CA PHE A 15 -1.28 -28.44 22.84
C PHE A 15 -0.71 -27.02 22.76
N MET A 16 0.49 -26.75 23.28
CA MET A 16 1.11 -25.42 23.22
C MET A 16 1.94 -25.15 21.93
N GLY A 17 1.94 -26.05 20.99
CA GLY A 17 2.81 -26.01 19.79
C GLY A 17 2.16 -25.55 18.49
N SER A 18 1.04 -24.82 18.47
CA SER A 18 0.44 -24.39 17.21
C SER A 18 0.02 -22.91 17.23
N CYS A 19 1.00 -22.03 17.26
CA CYS A 19 0.86 -20.68 16.74
C CYS A 19 1.84 -20.52 15.60
N SER A 20 1.48 -21.05 14.44
CA SER A 20 2.03 -20.64 13.16
C SER A 20 1.54 -19.21 12.91
N GLN A 21 2.32 -18.24 13.34
CA GLN A 21 2.04 -16.82 13.14
C GLN A 21 2.32 -16.48 11.69
N ASP A 22 1.24 -16.41 10.92
CA ASP A 22 1.22 -16.13 9.50
C ASP A 22 2.06 -14.90 9.15
N GLN A 23 2.94 -15.04 8.17
CA GLN A 23 3.67 -13.94 7.54
C GLN A 23 2.76 -12.76 7.14
N LYS A 24 1.47 -13.01 6.87
CA LYS A 24 0.45 -11.98 6.62
C LYS A 24 0.29 -10.96 7.74
N VAL A 25 0.43 -11.37 9.00
CA VAL A 25 0.28 -10.46 10.15
C VAL A 25 1.49 -9.54 10.25
N LYS A 26 2.70 -10.05 9.99
CA LYS A 26 3.94 -9.23 9.96
C LYS A 26 3.89 -8.18 8.85
N ASP A 27 3.44 -8.56 7.66
CA ASP A 27 3.29 -7.63 6.53
C ASP A 27 2.24 -6.53 6.81
N SER A 28 1.19 -6.86 7.53
CA SER A 28 0.15 -5.90 7.92
C SER A 28 0.64 -4.93 8.99
N GLN A 29 1.38 -5.40 9.98
CA GLN A 29 1.97 -4.56 11.02
C GLN A 29 3.06 -3.64 10.44
N LEU A 30 3.89 -4.16 9.52
CA LEU A 30 4.92 -3.37 8.85
C LEU A 30 4.30 -2.26 7.99
N ALA A 31 3.21 -2.55 7.27
CA ALA A 31 2.47 -1.57 6.50
C ALA A 31 1.85 -0.48 7.41
N LEU A 32 1.31 -0.86 8.58
CA LEU A 32 0.78 0.09 9.55
C LEU A 32 1.88 0.97 10.17
N MET A 33 3.03 0.40 10.50
CA MET A 33 4.16 1.16 11.06
C MET A 33 4.73 2.17 10.05
N LYS A 34 4.76 1.84 8.76
CA LYS A 34 5.21 2.77 7.71
C LYS A 34 4.21 3.87 7.38
N THR A 35 2.93 3.65 7.60
CA THR A 35 1.91 4.69 7.41
C THR A 35 1.89 5.74 8.52
N THR A 36 2.57 5.49 9.65
CA THR A 36 2.74 6.45 10.76
C THR A 36 4.06 7.21 10.71
N ASN A 37 4.98 6.81 9.83
CA ASN A 37 6.29 7.47 9.67
C ASN A 37 6.46 7.95 8.22
N PRO A 38 6.57 9.25 7.96
CA PRO A 38 6.58 9.76 6.58
C PRO A 38 7.87 9.31 5.88
N ASN A 39 7.78 8.43 4.98
CA ASN A 39 8.50 8.28 3.72
C ASN A 39 8.58 6.86 3.17
N PRO A 40 7.66 6.38 2.40
CA PRO A 40 7.94 5.30 1.48
C PRO A 40 8.18 5.84 0.07
N THR A 41 9.36 6.36 -0.20
CA THR A 41 9.76 6.60 -1.58
C THR A 41 10.00 5.27 -2.26
N VAL A 42 9.14 4.90 -3.18
CA VAL A 42 9.26 3.67 -3.93
C VAL A 42 9.61 3.88 -5.36
N THR A 43 10.79 3.53 -5.63
CA THR A 43 11.35 3.61 -6.96
C THR A 43 11.73 2.23 -7.48
N ALA A 44 11.04 1.79 -8.51
CA ALA A 44 11.60 0.79 -9.40
C ALA A 44 12.82 1.38 -10.11
N LYS A 45 13.94 0.65 -10.12
CA LYS A 45 15.15 1.00 -10.89
C LYS A 45 14.79 1.03 -12.38
N ASN A 46 14.54 2.21 -12.95
CA ASN A 46 14.62 2.51 -14.38
C ASN A 46 14.12 3.94 -14.63
N LYS A 47 14.30 4.49 -15.82
CA LYS A 47 13.98 5.84 -16.32
C LYS A 47 12.60 6.43 -15.93
N GLY A 48 11.69 5.63 -15.37
CA GLY A 48 10.41 6.05 -14.77
C GLY A 48 10.50 6.44 -13.30
N LYS A 49 11.69 6.35 -12.70
CA LYS A 49 11.95 6.59 -11.27
C LYS A 49 11.77 8.07 -10.92
N ASP A 50 12.32 8.94 -11.75
CA ASP A 50 12.31 10.37 -11.49
C ASP A 50 10.88 10.94 -11.56
N ASN A 51 10.07 10.43 -12.50
CA ASN A 51 8.66 10.85 -12.61
C ASN A 51 7.83 10.43 -11.39
N ALA A 52 8.01 9.21 -10.88
CA ALA A 52 7.25 8.76 -9.70
C ALA A 52 7.58 9.60 -8.45
N ILE A 53 8.86 9.96 -8.28
CA ILE A 53 9.30 10.84 -7.18
C ILE A 53 8.72 12.26 -7.34
N ASN A 54 8.71 12.78 -8.57
CA ASN A 54 8.17 14.11 -8.84
C ASN A 54 6.66 14.14 -8.58
N ILE A 55 5.91 13.13 -9.04
CA ILE A 55 4.48 12.96 -8.76
C ILE A 55 4.23 12.89 -7.25
N GLU A 56 5.02 12.08 -6.52
CA GLU A 56 4.89 11.94 -5.06
C GLU A 56 5.12 13.28 -4.35
N LYS A 57 6.16 14.03 -4.73
CA LYS A 57 6.44 15.37 -4.18
C LYS A 57 5.31 16.35 -4.45
N GLU A 58 4.77 16.33 -5.66
CA GLU A 58 3.70 17.22 -6.06
C GLU A 58 2.41 16.92 -5.31
N VAL A 59 2.02 15.64 -5.20
CA VAL A 59 0.86 15.22 -4.41
C VAL A 59 1.06 15.53 -2.93
N SER A 60 2.27 15.37 -2.41
CA SER A 60 2.62 15.70 -1.03
C SER A 60 2.60 17.20 -0.74
N SER A 61 2.61 18.07 -1.76
CA SER A 61 2.52 19.52 -1.60
C SER A 61 1.10 20.00 -1.30
N PHE A 62 0.09 19.16 -1.45
CA PHE A 62 -1.27 19.50 -1.05
C PHE A 62 -1.39 19.50 0.47
N ASP A 63 -1.74 20.64 1.04
CA ASP A 63 -1.84 20.82 2.50
C ASP A 63 -2.81 19.85 3.18
N GLU A 64 -3.81 19.38 2.46
CA GLU A 64 -4.82 18.45 2.94
C GLU A 64 -4.30 17.00 3.06
N ILE A 65 -3.23 16.68 2.34
CA ILE A 65 -2.69 15.33 2.25
C ILE A 65 -1.54 15.17 3.28
N TYR A 66 -1.49 14.01 3.93
CA TYR A 66 -0.42 13.73 4.89
C TYR A 66 0.41 12.49 4.54
N ASP A 67 -0.06 11.67 3.62
CA ASP A 67 0.64 10.44 3.22
C ASP A 67 0.30 10.08 1.76
N VAL A 68 1.30 9.70 0.98
CA VAL A 68 1.18 9.42 -0.45
C VAL A 68 2.00 8.18 -0.80
N ALA A 69 1.49 7.37 -1.71
CA ALA A 69 2.29 6.35 -2.38
C ALA A 69 1.98 6.34 -3.87
N VAL A 70 3.03 6.29 -4.69
CA VAL A 70 2.94 6.26 -6.15
C VAL A 70 3.49 4.94 -6.67
N VAL A 71 2.70 4.22 -7.46
CA VAL A 71 3.11 2.97 -8.09
C VAL A 71 2.98 3.11 -9.60
N LYS A 72 4.13 3.25 -10.28
CA LYS A 72 4.15 3.35 -11.74
C LYS A 72 4.10 1.96 -12.36
N GLY A 73 3.08 1.71 -13.18
CA GLY A 73 2.93 0.54 -14.03
C GLY A 73 3.24 0.87 -15.50
N LYS A 74 3.06 -0.11 -16.38
CA LYS A 74 3.22 0.06 -17.83
C LYS A 74 2.05 0.79 -18.48
N LYS A 75 0.84 0.60 -17.96
CA LYS A 75 -0.41 1.12 -18.53
C LYS A 75 -1.01 2.26 -17.73
N ALA A 76 -0.80 2.26 -16.42
CA ALA A 76 -1.35 3.26 -15.50
C ALA A 76 -0.40 3.52 -14.35
N THR A 77 -0.44 4.73 -13.83
CA THR A 77 0.23 5.15 -12.60
C THR A 77 -0.82 5.26 -11.50
N LEU A 78 -0.69 4.41 -10.49
CA LEU A 78 -1.55 4.45 -9.32
C LEU A 78 -1.01 5.47 -8.32
N VAL A 79 -1.84 6.43 -7.95
CA VAL A 79 -1.57 7.44 -6.92
C VAL A 79 -2.56 7.23 -5.79
N VAL A 80 -2.06 6.82 -4.64
CA VAL A 80 -2.88 6.63 -3.45
C VAL A 80 -2.43 7.60 -2.36
N TYR A 81 -3.38 8.21 -1.68
CA TYR A 81 -3.10 9.24 -0.71
C TYR A 81 -4.01 9.15 0.51
N LYS A 82 -3.58 9.79 1.59
CA LYS A 82 -4.36 9.93 2.82
C LYS A 82 -4.57 11.39 3.14
N VAL A 83 -5.81 11.73 3.47
CA VAL A 83 -6.24 13.08 3.80
C VAL A 83 -6.22 13.28 5.31
N LYS A 84 -5.71 14.42 5.76
CA LYS A 84 -5.77 14.85 7.17
C LYS A 84 -7.19 14.78 7.70
N HIS A 85 -7.35 14.32 8.94
CA HIS A 85 -8.67 14.04 9.50
C HIS A 85 -9.67 15.20 9.34
N MET A 86 -9.24 16.42 9.59
CA MET A 86 -10.07 17.63 9.49
C MET A 86 -10.46 18.01 8.06
N GLN A 87 -9.84 17.39 7.04
CA GLN A 87 -10.11 17.69 5.62
C GLN A 87 -10.94 16.60 4.92
N ARG A 88 -11.35 15.55 5.65
CA ARG A 88 -12.08 14.41 5.06
C ARG A 88 -13.39 14.79 4.40
N PHE A 89 -14.07 15.84 4.86
CA PHE A 89 -15.31 16.34 4.25
C PHE A 89 -15.07 16.97 2.87
N LYS A 90 -13.82 17.29 2.50
CA LYS A 90 -13.42 17.84 1.20
C LYS A 90 -12.88 16.78 0.23
N MET A 91 -12.94 15.49 0.55
CA MET A 91 -12.27 14.42 -0.23
C MET A 91 -12.58 14.48 -1.73
N LYS A 92 -13.85 14.70 -2.10
CA LYS A 92 -14.25 14.82 -3.53
C LYS A 92 -13.58 16.00 -4.23
N LYS A 93 -13.45 17.13 -3.53
CA LYS A 93 -12.76 18.30 -4.07
C LYS A 93 -11.27 18.04 -4.22
N ILE A 94 -10.65 17.49 -3.19
CA ILE A 94 -9.21 17.13 -3.19
C ILE A 94 -8.91 16.15 -4.34
N GLU A 95 -9.72 15.11 -4.53
CA GLU A 95 -9.57 14.16 -5.62
C GLU A 95 -9.66 14.83 -6.98
N LYS A 96 -10.64 15.74 -7.17
CA LYS A 96 -10.81 16.49 -8.41
C LYS A 96 -9.62 17.41 -8.69
N ASP A 97 -9.20 18.18 -7.70
CA ASP A 97 -8.08 19.11 -7.83
C ASP A 97 -6.77 18.36 -8.12
N LEU A 98 -6.57 17.23 -7.44
CA LEU A 98 -5.41 16.36 -7.64
C LEU A 98 -5.39 15.76 -9.05
N ASN A 99 -6.51 15.20 -9.53
CA ASN A 99 -6.61 14.66 -10.90
C ASN A 99 -6.27 15.75 -11.92
N LYS A 100 -6.86 16.95 -11.77
CA LYS A 100 -6.61 18.08 -12.67
C LYS A 100 -5.12 18.44 -12.71
N THR A 101 -4.48 18.58 -11.56
CA THR A 101 -3.06 18.92 -11.47
C THR A 101 -2.18 17.85 -12.12
N LEU A 102 -2.47 16.57 -11.88
CA LEU A 102 -1.71 15.48 -12.47
C LEU A 102 -1.90 15.38 -13.99
N GLU A 103 -3.10 15.59 -14.52
CA GLU A 103 -3.38 15.59 -15.95
C GLU A 103 -2.70 16.79 -16.66
N GLU A 104 -2.67 17.97 -16.02
CA GLU A 104 -2.02 19.16 -16.56
C GLU A 104 -0.50 19.02 -16.61
N HIS A 105 0.12 18.48 -15.58
CA HIS A 105 1.58 18.38 -15.50
C HIS A 105 2.15 17.12 -16.17
N TYR A 106 1.34 16.06 -16.27
CA TYR A 106 1.78 14.77 -16.85
C TYR A 106 0.79 14.26 -17.93
N PRO A 107 0.56 15.00 -19.00
CA PRO A 107 -0.51 14.69 -20.00
C PRO A 107 -0.30 13.37 -20.76
N LYS A 108 0.88 12.76 -20.64
CA LYS A 108 1.20 11.46 -21.27
C LYS A 108 1.03 10.26 -20.35
N GLU A 109 0.63 10.49 -19.10
CA GLU A 109 0.47 9.46 -18.08
C GLU A 109 -1.02 9.19 -17.83
N ASN A 110 -1.40 7.93 -17.67
CA ASN A 110 -2.73 7.57 -17.22
C ASN A 110 -2.71 7.38 -15.71
N PHE A 111 -3.49 8.19 -15.01
CA PHE A 111 -3.57 8.13 -13.55
C PHE A 111 -4.79 7.37 -13.07
N THR A 112 -4.61 6.60 -12.01
CA THR A 112 -5.68 6.11 -11.15
C THR A 112 -5.42 6.67 -9.76
N VAL A 113 -6.30 7.54 -9.31
CA VAL A 113 -6.17 8.25 -8.03
C VAL A 113 -7.17 7.67 -7.05
N SER A 114 -6.74 7.41 -5.82
CA SER A 114 -7.63 6.88 -4.78
C SER A 114 -7.20 7.32 -3.38
N SER A 115 -8.18 7.67 -2.56
CA SER A 115 -8.02 7.93 -1.12
C SER A 115 -8.49 6.76 -0.26
N ASP A 116 -8.82 5.62 -0.89
CA ASP A 116 -9.25 4.43 -0.16
C ASP A 116 -8.12 3.80 0.63
N TYR A 117 -8.38 3.53 1.91
CA TYR A 117 -7.38 2.99 2.84
C TYR A 117 -6.92 1.58 2.47
N LYS A 118 -7.83 0.74 1.97
CA LYS A 118 -7.50 -0.62 1.55
C LYS A 118 -6.60 -0.60 0.32
N VAL A 119 -6.92 0.25 -0.66
CA VAL A 119 -6.09 0.46 -1.85
C VAL A 119 -4.72 0.99 -1.46
N PHE A 120 -4.66 1.93 -0.53
CA PHE A 120 -3.40 2.47 -0.01
C PHE A 120 -2.52 1.37 0.59
N LEU A 121 -3.06 0.53 1.47
CA LEU A 121 -2.31 -0.57 2.08
C LEU A 121 -1.80 -1.58 1.04
N GLU A 122 -2.61 -1.93 0.05
CA GLU A 122 -2.19 -2.86 -1.01
C GLU A 122 -1.11 -2.26 -1.91
N ALA A 123 -1.19 -0.95 -2.22
CA ALA A 123 -0.15 -0.24 -2.94
C ALA A 123 1.18 -0.25 -2.17
N VAL A 124 1.17 0.09 -0.88
CA VAL A 124 2.37 0.07 -0.02
C VAL A 124 2.97 -1.34 0.05
N ARG A 125 2.15 -2.37 0.25
CA ARG A 125 2.62 -3.77 0.26
C ARG A 125 3.26 -4.18 -1.07
N LEU A 126 2.65 -3.80 -2.19
CA LEU A 126 3.18 -4.10 -3.51
C LEU A 126 4.58 -3.51 -3.67
N VAL A 127 4.71 -2.29 -3.25
CA VAL A 127 5.93 -1.54 -3.27
C VAL A 127 7.04 -2.20 -2.47
N GLU A 128 6.74 -2.56 -1.22
CA GLU A 128 7.70 -3.22 -0.34
C GLU A 128 8.17 -4.57 -0.87
N ARG A 129 7.23 -5.38 -1.34
CA ARG A 129 7.56 -6.69 -1.94
C ARG A 129 8.45 -6.55 -3.17
N LYS A 130 8.23 -5.50 -3.96
CA LYS A 130 9.08 -5.18 -5.11
C LYS A 130 10.48 -4.72 -4.66
N LYS A 131 10.55 -3.86 -3.65
CA LYS A 131 11.81 -3.35 -3.08
C LYS A 131 12.65 -4.48 -2.46
N ASN A 132 12.02 -5.40 -1.77
CA ASN A 132 12.68 -6.54 -1.12
C ASN A 132 13.01 -7.68 -2.10
N GLY A 133 12.77 -7.51 -3.41
CA GLY A 133 13.07 -8.51 -4.43
C GLY A 133 12.19 -9.77 -4.38
N THR A 134 11.16 -9.78 -3.51
CA THR A 134 10.27 -10.95 -3.34
C THR A 134 9.22 -11.06 -4.45
N LEU A 135 9.12 -10.07 -5.32
CA LEU A 135 8.14 -10.02 -6.40
C LEU A 135 8.79 -9.66 -7.73
N SER A 136 8.66 -10.53 -8.73
CA SER A 136 9.14 -10.24 -10.09
C SER A 136 8.31 -9.13 -10.74
N ASP A 137 8.89 -8.39 -11.71
CA ASP A 137 8.21 -7.29 -12.40
C ASP A 137 6.89 -7.71 -13.06
N LYS A 138 6.81 -8.90 -13.65
CA LYS A 138 5.58 -9.43 -14.24
C LYS A 138 4.48 -9.65 -13.20
N LYS A 139 4.83 -10.19 -12.03
CA LYS A 139 3.89 -10.39 -10.93
C LYS A 139 3.49 -9.06 -10.29
N ALA A 140 4.43 -8.11 -10.20
CA ALA A 140 4.16 -6.77 -9.68
C ALA A 140 3.15 -6.02 -10.58
N GLU A 141 3.33 -6.08 -11.90
CA GLU A 141 2.41 -5.48 -12.86
C GLU A 141 1.00 -6.10 -12.79
N LYS A 142 0.94 -7.45 -12.69
CA LYS A 142 -0.35 -8.13 -12.51
C LYS A 142 -1.04 -7.64 -11.23
N ARG A 143 -0.31 -7.56 -10.12
CA ARG A 143 -0.86 -7.11 -8.84
C ARG A 143 -1.29 -5.65 -8.87
N LEU A 144 -0.52 -4.78 -9.52
CA LEU A 144 -0.92 -3.39 -9.73
C LEU A 144 -2.25 -3.29 -10.48
N ASN A 145 -2.42 -4.04 -11.55
CA ASN A 145 -3.67 -4.06 -12.32
C ASN A 145 -4.87 -4.56 -11.49
N GLU A 146 -4.66 -5.51 -10.58
CA GLU A 146 -5.69 -5.96 -9.64
C GLU A 146 -6.07 -4.85 -8.66
N ILE A 147 -5.08 -4.11 -8.13
CA ILE A 147 -5.32 -2.98 -7.21
C ILE A 147 -6.06 -1.84 -7.93
N VAL A 148 -5.67 -1.53 -9.17
CA VAL A 148 -6.37 -0.52 -10.01
C VAL A 148 -7.83 -0.91 -10.25
N LYS A 149 -8.13 -2.18 -10.48
CA LYS A 149 -9.54 -2.63 -10.61
C LYS A 149 -10.33 -2.41 -9.33
N MET A 150 -9.74 -2.63 -8.16
CA MET A 150 -10.41 -2.39 -6.88
C MET A 150 -10.88 -0.93 -6.73
N THR A 151 -10.23 0.04 -7.36
CA THR A 151 -10.66 1.46 -7.31
C THR A 151 -11.93 1.71 -8.12
N GLY A 152 -12.16 0.94 -9.19
CA GLY A 152 -13.36 1.02 -10.03
C GLY A 152 -14.58 0.37 -9.39
N ASP A 153 -14.39 -0.72 -8.66
CA ASP A 153 -15.48 -1.49 -8.04
C ASP A 153 -16.05 -0.79 -6.79
N MET A 154 -15.40 0.27 -6.30
CA MET A 154 -15.80 1.02 -5.10
C MET A 154 -16.42 2.39 -5.40
N LYS A 155 -16.63 2.73 -6.67
CA LYS A 155 -17.35 3.93 -7.13
C LYS A 155 -18.78 3.59 -7.47
#